data_0f7f0fe402185cac4bb8694f7bb1b909
#
_entry.id   0f7f0fe402185cac4bb8694f7bb1b909
#
_cell.length_a   1.000
_cell.length_b   1.000
_cell.length_c   1.000
_cell.angle_alpha   90.00
_cell.angle_beta   90.00
_cell.angle_gamma   90.00
#
_symmetry.space_group_name_H-M   'P 1'
#
loop_
_entity.id
_entity.type
_entity.pdbx_description
1 polymer ?
#
loop_
_entity_poly.entity_id
_entity_poly.type
_entity_poly.pdbx_seq_one_letter_code
_entity_poly.pdbx_strand_id
1 'polypeptide(L)'
;MVEVLTDTTVQDSLEEDMDMQADSAATEVPLMVALPLKDIHINSPFGMRRDPMNRRKGRMHYGLDLRAKYEDVYSMLPGTVTAAGTSTAGGNYITIDYGICTCSFLHLSKINVVNGQHVSAGQKIAISGNTGKRTTGPHLHLSCKWSDTGKYFDPRILLKFITEQLMKLTIQ
;
A
#
# COMPACT_ATOMS: atom_id res chain seq x y z
N MET A 1 -54.63 -55.98 -29.32
CA MET A 1 -55.35 -56.18 -28.07
C MET A 1 -54.68 -55.33 -27.01
N VAL A 2 -55.43 -54.40 -26.71
CA VAL A 2 -55.75 -53.61 -25.50
C VAL A 2 -54.82 -52.41 -25.29
N GLU A 3 -55.32 -51.32 -25.66
CA GLU A 3 -56.01 -50.19 -24.98
C GLU A 3 -55.06 -49.43 -24.05
N VAL A 4 -54.69 -48.16 -24.41
CA VAL A 4 -55.34 -46.88 -24.15
C VAL A 4 -55.58 -46.63 -22.66
N LEU A 5 -54.98 -45.63 -22.15
CA LEU A 5 -55.71 -44.55 -21.50
C LEU A 5 -54.80 -43.32 -21.29
N THR A 6 -55.29 -42.26 -21.83
CA THR A 6 -54.99 -40.85 -21.58
C THR A 6 -55.16 -40.47 -20.12
N ASP A 7 -54.32 -39.62 -19.59
CA ASP A 7 -54.81 -38.59 -18.70
C ASP A 7 -54.06 -37.32 -18.85
N THR A 8 -54.85 -36.34 -19.19
CA THR A 8 -54.48 -34.91 -19.31
C THR A 8 -54.75 -34.32 -17.97
N THR A 9 -53.71 -33.76 -17.35
CA THR A 9 -53.90 -32.79 -16.27
C THR A 9 -53.11 -31.55 -16.53
N VAL A 10 -53.83 -30.51 -16.85
CA VAL A 10 -53.49 -29.11 -16.85
C VAL A 10 -53.08 -28.70 -15.45
N GLN A 11 -51.95 -28.07 -15.32
CA GLN A 11 -51.60 -27.27 -14.16
C GLN A 11 -50.77 -26.09 -14.64
N ASP A 12 -51.49 -25.13 -14.90
CA ASP A 12 -51.72 -23.83 -14.26
C ASP A 12 -50.45 -23.14 -13.79
N SER A 13 -50.25 -22.10 -14.50
CA SER A 13 -49.37 -20.97 -14.32
C SER A 13 -49.29 -20.46 -12.86
N LEU A 14 -48.06 -20.35 -12.35
CA LEU A 14 -47.69 -19.30 -11.40
C LEU A 14 -46.36 -18.73 -11.88
N GLU A 15 -46.46 -17.73 -12.74
CA GLU A 15 -45.41 -16.76 -12.94
C GLU A 15 -45.34 -15.90 -11.66
N GLU A 16 -44.48 -16.28 -10.75
CA GLU A 16 -44.02 -15.34 -9.69
C GLU A 16 -43.03 -14.40 -10.30
N ASP A 17 -43.50 -13.21 -10.63
CA ASP A 17 -42.70 -12.01 -10.85
C ASP A 17 -41.82 -11.75 -9.61
N MET A 18 -40.63 -12.32 -9.59
CA MET A 18 -39.57 -11.86 -8.72
C MET A 18 -39.03 -10.56 -9.30
N ASP A 19 -39.67 -9.48 -8.89
CA ASP A 19 -39.16 -8.13 -9.01
C ASP A 19 -37.84 -8.05 -8.23
N MET A 20 -36.74 -8.40 -8.91
CA MET A 20 -35.40 -8.13 -8.43
C MET A 20 -35.15 -6.64 -8.55
N GLN A 21 -35.67 -5.88 -7.62
CA GLN A 21 -35.12 -4.55 -7.30
C GLN A 21 -33.66 -4.77 -6.91
N ALA A 22 -32.78 -4.61 -7.92
CA ALA A 22 -31.36 -4.42 -7.69
C ALA A 22 -31.21 -3.08 -6.94
N ASP A 23 -31.21 -3.16 -5.62
CA ASP A 23 -30.80 -2.09 -4.75
C ASP A 23 -29.29 -1.86 -5.00
N SER A 24 -29.01 -1.00 -5.98
CA SER A 24 -27.64 -0.54 -6.28
C SER A 24 -27.19 0.49 -5.26
N ALA A 25 -27.31 0.17 -3.98
CA ALA A 25 -26.50 0.82 -2.96
C ALA A 25 -25.07 0.32 -3.18
N ALA A 26 -24.31 1.00 -4.06
CA ALA A 26 -22.88 0.85 -4.11
C ALA A 26 -22.38 1.13 -2.69
N THR A 27 -22.14 0.09 -1.92
CA THR A 27 -21.50 0.16 -0.62
C THR A 27 -20.12 0.72 -0.91
N GLU A 28 -19.91 2.03 -0.70
CA GLU A 28 -18.59 2.64 -0.78
C GLU A 28 -17.72 1.91 0.24
N VAL A 29 -16.92 0.96 -0.26
CA VAL A 29 -15.93 0.28 0.58
C VAL A 29 -14.96 1.36 1.03
N PRO A 30 -14.87 1.67 2.33
CA PRO A 30 -13.99 2.74 2.79
C PRO A 30 -12.58 2.44 2.34
N LEU A 31 -11.93 3.40 1.68
CA LEU A 31 -10.55 3.28 1.24
C LEU A 31 -9.68 3.07 2.48
N MET A 32 -9.20 1.84 2.63
CA MET A 32 -8.32 1.49 3.75
C MET A 32 -6.96 2.15 3.54
N VAL A 33 -6.60 3.06 4.43
CA VAL A 33 -5.32 3.78 4.40
C VAL A 33 -4.68 3.81 5.79
N ALA A 34 -3.36 3.87 5.85
CA ALA A 34 -2.60 4.03 7.08
C ALA A 34 -1.31 4.81 6.85
N LEU A 35 -0.79 5.48 7.88
CA LEU A 35 0.54 6.07 7.83
C LEU A 35 1.62 4.97 7.99
N PRO A 36 2.79 5.15 7.36
CA PRO A 36 3.88 4.15 7.43
C PRO A 36 4.56 4.08 8.80
N LEU A 37 4.42 5.10 9.61
CA LEU A 37 4.91 5.22 10.99
C LEU A 37 3.80 5.82 11.86
N LYS A 38 3.88 5.59 13.17
CA LYS A 38 2.94 6.15 14.14
C LYS A 38 2.95 7.69 14.12
N ASP A 39 4.16 8.29 14.01
CA ASP A 39 4.36 9.72 13.92
C ASP A 39 5.21 10.07 12.70
N ILE A 40 4.81 11.09 11.93
CA ILE A 40 5.51 11.51 10.73
C ILE A 40 6.38 12.75 11.00
N HIS A 41 7.70 12.56 11.03
CA HIS A 41 8.67 13.63 11.11
C HIS A 41 9.68 13.51 9.97
N ILE A 42 9.76 14.53 9.12
CA ILE A 42 10.62 14.53 7.94
C ILE A 42 12.03 15.00 8.35
N ASN A 43 13.02 14.12 8.19
CA ASN A 43 14.43 14.43 8.38
C ASN A 43 15.06 14.99 7.11
N SER A 44 14.67 14.46 5.94
CA SER A 44 15.20 14.92 4.67
C SER A 44 14.17 14.75 3.56
N PRO A 45 13.84 15.82 2.82
CA PRO A 45 12.84 15.79 1.77
C PRO A 45 13.34 15.11 0.48
N PHE A 46 12.40 14.78 -0.38
CA PHE A 46 12.63 14.41 -1.79
C PHE A 46 13.20 15.62 -2.55
N GLY A 47 14.08 15.35 -3.53
CA GLY A 47 14.60 16.38 -4.43
C GLY A 47 16.11 16.59 -4.35
N MET A 48 16.59 17.65 -4.98
CA MET A 48 18.02 18.00 -4.99
C MET A 48 18.46 18.49 -3.61
N ARG A 49 19.49 17.84 -3.05
CA ARG A 49 20.09 18.24 -1.77
C ARG A 49 21.60 18.02 -1.78
N ARG A 50 22.29 18.57 -0.79
CA ARG A 50 23.69 18.20 -0.55
C ARG A 50 23.76 16.73 -0.14
N ASP A 51 24.69 15.97 -0.77
CA ASP A 51 24.88 14.55 -0.41
C ASP A 51 25.37 14.48 1.06
N PRO A 52 24.63 13.79 1.96
CA PRO A 52 25.03 13.68 3.36
C PRO A 52 26.36 12.96 3.56
N MET A 53 26.77 12.11 2.59
CA MET A 53 28.06 11.42 2.61
C MET A 53 29.17 12.18 1.90
N ASN A 54 28.85 13.12 1.02
CA ASN A 54 29.80 14.01 0.34
C ASN A 54 29.20 15.40 0.18
N ARG A 55 29.32 16.23 1.20
CA ARG A 55 28.70 17.57 1.28
C ARG A 55 29.13 18.56 0.18
N ARG A 56 30.17 18.24 -0.60
CA ARG A 56 30.64 19.09 -1.71
C ARG A 56 29.85 18.86 -3.00
N LYS A 57 29.02 17.78 -3.08
CA LYS A 57 28.27 17.42 -4.28
C LYS A 57 26.76 17.55 -4.03
N GLY A 58 26.05 18.15 -4.98
CA GLY A 58 24.60 18.04 -5.08
C GLY A 58 24.21 16.65 -5.50
N ARG A 59 23.12 16.12 -4.94
CA ARG A 59 22.58 14.82 -5.28
C ARG A 59 21.06 14.83 -5.23
N MET A 60 20.45 14.17 -6.21
CA MET A 60 19.01 13.88 -6.19
C MET A 60 18.70 12.83 -5.12
N HIS A 61 17.79 13.14 -4.23
CA HIS A 61 17.22 12.24 -3.24
C HIS A 61 15.88 11.75 -3.77
N TYR A 62 15.83 10.47 -4.18
CA TYR A 62 14.65 9.84 -4.78
C TYR A 62 13.68 9.26 -3.75
N GLY A 63 13.65 9.83 -2.55
CA GLY A 63 12.79 9.40 -1.47
C GLY A 63 12.63 10.46 -0.40
N LEU A 64 12.00 10.08 0.67
CA LEU A 64 11.75 10.87 1.86
C LEU A 64 12.36 10.15 3.06
N ASP A 65 13.24 10.81 3.81
CA ASP A 65 13.79 10.24 5.04
C ASP A 65 12.90 10.67 6.22
N LEU A 66 12.28 9.71 6.86
CA LEU A 66 11.42 9.88 8.02
C LEU A 66 12.19 9.50 9.30
N ARG A 67 12.06 10.31 10.36
CA ARG A 67 12.63 9.98 11.67
C ARG A 67 11.97 8.69 12.18
N ALA A 68 12.78 7.66 12.41
CA ALA A 68 12.35 6.39 12.95
C ALA A 68 13.53 5.67 13.58
N LYS A 69 13.41 5.25 14.82
CA LYS A 69 14.48 4.58 15.55
C LYS A 69 14.01 3.21 16.04
N TYR A 70 14.14 2.19 15.16
CA TYR A 70 13.72 0.82 15.43
C TYR A 70 12.23 0.73 15.78
N GLU A 71 11.42 1.48 15.03
CA GLU A 71 9.96 1.55 15.17
C GLU A 71 9.27 0.64 14.17
N ASP A 72 8.05 0.26 14.48
CA ASP A 72 7.20 -0.51 13.58
C ASP A 72 6.88 0.29 12.31
N VAL A 73 7.00 -0.39 11.16
CA VAL A 73 6.67 0.15 9.84
C VAL A 73 5.43 -0.57 9.33
N TYR A 74 4.48 0.21 8.81
CA TYR A 74 3.18 -0.27 8.37
C TYR A 74 2.99 -0.06 6.87
N SER A 75 2.22 -0.96 6.24
CA SER A 75 1.77 -0.77 4.86
C SER A 75 0.78 0.39 4.79
N MET A 76 0.97 1.26 3.79
CA MET A 76 0.16 2.47 3.65
C MET A 76 -1.21 2.22 3.03
N LEU A 77 -1.28 1.28 2.11
CA LEU A 77 -2.48 0.86 1.37
C LEU A 77 -2.52 -0.67 1.29
N PRO A 78 -3.63 -1.28 0.90
CA PRO A 78 -3.65 -2.66 0.47
C PRO A 78 -2.78 -2.84 -0.77
N GLY A 79 -1.98 -3.91 -0.82
CA GLY A 79 -1.07 -4.14 -1.95
C GLY A 79 -0.38 -5.49 -1.91
N THR A 80 0.58 -5.68 -2.82
CA THR A 80 1.35 -6.90 -2.93
C THR A 80 2.84 -6.61 -2.79
N VAL A 81 3.53 -7.37 -1.96
CA VAL A 81 4.99 -7.30 -1.80
C VAL A 81 5.65 -7.82 -3.08
N THR A 82 6.30 -6.94 -3.84
CA THR A 82 6.99 -7.29 -5.08
C THR A 82 8.48 -7.56 -4.89
N ALA A 83 9.05 -7.11 -3.77
CA ALA A 83 10.41 -7.46 -3.37
C ALA A 83 10.58 -7.36 -1.86
N ALA A 84 11.31 -8.30 -1.27
CA ALA A 84 11.78 -8.26 0.10
C ALA A 84 13.19 -8.85 0.14
N GLY A 85 14.18 -8.12 0.66
CA GLY A 85 15.56 -8.58 0.63
C GLY A 85 16.55 -7.57 1.19
N THR A 86 17.82 -7.76 0.81
CA THR A 86 18.95 -6.92 1.26
C THR A 86 19.74 -6.41 0.06
N SER A 87 20.09 -5.14 0.07
CA SER A 87 20.97 -4.50 -0.90
C SER A 87 22.16 -3.81 -0.22
N THR A 88 23.26 -3.66 -0.95
CA THR A 88 24.48 -3.01 -0.38
C THR A 88 24.19 -1.56 0.03
N ALA A 89 23.46 -0.81 -0.76
CA ALA A 89 23.21 0.60 -0.52
C ALA A 89 22.07 0.82 0.49
N GLY A 90 20.91 0.21 0.25
CA GLY A 90 19.68 0.43 1.02
C GLY A 90 19.52 -0.47 2.23
N GLY A 91 20.41 -1.47 2.41
CA GLY A 91 20.25 -2.47 3.47
C GLY A 91 19.03 -3.35 3.24
N ASN A 92 18.39 -3.77 4.32
CA ASN A 92 17.14 -4.52 4.22
C ASN A 92 16.03 -3.61 3.70
N TYR A 93 15.27 -4.11 2.74
CA TYR A 93 14.23 -3.34 2.08
C TYR A 93 13.01 -4.19 1.73
N ILE A 94 11.86 -3.53 1.61
CA ILE A 94 10.62 -4.07 1.08
C ILE A 94 10.15 -3.13 -0.02
N THR A 95 9.61 -3.70 -1.09
CA THR A 95 8.88 -2.96 -2.14
C THR A 95 7.47 -3.52 -2.23
N ILE A 96 6.48 -2.63 -2.21
CA ILE A 96 5.06 -2.98 -2.28
C ILE A 96 4.44 -2.25 -3.47
N ASP A 97 3.73 -3.00 -4.29
CA ASP A 97 2.89 -2.46 -5.35
C ASP A 97 1.47 -2.23 -4.81
N TYR A 98 1.03 -0.99 -4.87
CA TYR A 98 -0.31 -0.53 -4.48
C TYR A 98 -1.25 -0.32 -5.69
N GLY A 99 -0.86 -0.77 -6.88
CA GLY A 99 -1.59 -0.58 -8.12
C GLY A 99 -1.34 0.78 -8.76
N ILE A 100 -1.62 1.87 -8.06
CA ILE A 100 -1.36 3.24 -8.54
C ILE A 100 0.10 3.67 -8.45
N CYS A 101 0.82 3.12 -7.50
CA CYS A 101 2.24 3.40 -7.28
C CYS A 101 2.91 2.21 -6.58
N THR A 102 4.23 2.14 -6.74
CA THR A 102 5.09 1.19 -6.05
C THR A 102 5.92 1.96 -5.03
N CYS A 103 5.90 1.53 -3.77
CA CYS A 103 6.68 2.14 -2.69
C CYS A 103 7.72 1.20 -2.12
N SER A 104 8.93 1.71 -1.88
CA SER A 104 10.03 0.98 -1.27
C SER A 104 10.39 1.58 0.09
N PHE A 105 10.55 0.72 1.07
CA PHE A 105 10.91 0.99 2.46
C PHE A 105 12.32 0.45 2.70
N LEU A 106 13.30 1.31 2.99
CA LEU A 106 14.72 0.92 3.10
C LEU A 106 15.27 1.14 4.50
N HIS A 107 16.50 0.66 4.70
CA HIS A 107 17.28 0.72 5.94
C HIS A 107 16.66 -0.04 7.10
N LEU A 108 15.81 -1.04 6.81
CA LEU A 108 15.06 -1.80 7.80
C LEU A 108 15.99 -2.66 8.67
N SER A 109 15.66 -2.79 9.96
CA SER A 109 16.34 -3.74 10.85
C SER A 109 15.74 -5.14 10.74
N LYS A 110 14.43 -5.24 10.49
CA LYS A 110 13.71 -6.51 10.36
C LYS A 110 12.63 -6.40 9.28
N ILE A 111 12.51 -7.47 8.49
CA ILE A 111 11.43 -7.67 7.51
C ILE A 111 10.46 -8.70 8.08
N ASN A 112 9.16 -8.41 8.04
CA ASN A 112 8.08 -9.28 8.58
C ASN A 112 7.17 -9.85 7.49
N VAL A 113 7.49 -9.63 6.22
CA VAL A 113 6.71 -10.07 5.05
C VAL A 113 7.62 -10.73 4.02
N VAL A 114 7.05 -11.47 3.10
CA VAL A 114 7.78 -12.15 2.02
C VAL A 114 7.30 -11.70 0.65
N ASN A 115 8.13 -11.91 -0.36
CA ASN A 115 7.78 -11.61 -1.76
C ASN A 115 6.52 -12.38 -2.18
N GLY A 116 5.61 -11.70 -2.89
CA GLY A 116 4.30 -12.23 -3.32
C GLY A 116 3.20 -12.13 -2.25
N GLN A 117 3.50 -11.74 -1.02
CA GLN A 117 2.52 -11.60 0.05
C GLN A 117 1.60 -10.41 -0.20
N HIS A 118 0.27 -10.62 -0.07
CA HIS A 118 -0.70 -9.53 0.03
C HIS A 118 -0.67 -8.92 1.43
N VAL A 119 -0.74 -7.60 1.49
CA VAL A 119 -0.76 -6.83 2.74
C VAL A 119 -1.96 -5.88 2.76
N SER A 120 -2.52 -5.68 3.95
CA SER A 120 -3.58 -4.70 4.19
C SER A 120 -2.99 -3.36 4.64
N ALA A 121 -3.74 -2.26 4.48
CA ALA A 121 -3.37 -0.98 5.08
C ALA A 121 -3.27 -1.14 6.62
N GLY A 122 -2.24 -0.54 7.23
CA GLY A 122 -1.99 -0.65 8.67
C GLY A 122 -1.38 -1.98 9.11
N GLN A 123 -1.16 -2.94 8.20
CA GLN A 123 -0.43 -4.16 8.54
C GLN A 123 1.04 -3.85 8.82
N LYS A 124 1.57 -4.34 9.94
CA LYS A 124 3.00 -4.26 10.26
C LYS A 124 3.81 -5.11 9.27
N ILE A 125 4.68 -4.45 8.50
CA ILE A 125 5.49 -5.07 7.46
C ILE A 125 6.96 -5.19 7.83
N ALA A 126 7.47 -4.33 8.73
CA ALA A 126 8.88 -4.28 9.07
C ALA A 126 9.13 -3.57 10.41
N ILE A 127 10.40 -3.48 10.78
CA ILE A 127 10.94 -2.56 11.79
C ILE A 127 11.97 -1.68 11.10
N SER A 128 11.88 -0.36 11.30
CA SER A 128 12.87 0.61 10.82
C SER A 128 14.25 0.35 11.43
N GLY A 129 15.31 0.89 10.85
CA GLY A 129 16.65 0.62 11.34
C GLY A 129 17.72 1.50 10.73
N ASN A 130 18.91 0.94 10.57
CA ASN A 130 20.10 1.64 10.08
C ASN A 130 20.97 0.71 9.21
N THR A 131 20.35 -0.21 8.44
CA THR A 131 21.08 -1.17 7.60
C THR A 131 21.46 -0.56 6.25
N GLY A 132 22.50 -1.10 5.62
CA GLY A 132 23.03 -0.62 4.34
C GLY A 132 24.12 0.45 4.48
N LYS A 133 24.84 0.72 3.35
CA LYS A 133 25.97 1.65 3.33
C LYS A 133 25.58 3.12 3.09
N ARG A 134 24.32 3.40 2.73
CA ARG A 134 23.85 4.76 2.38
C ARG A 134 22.95 5.36 3.44
N THR A 135 23.26 5.10 4.70
CA THR A 135 22.57 5.65 5.86
C THR A 135 23.56 6.37 6.77
N THR A 136 23.12 7.40 7.48
CA THR A 136 23.90 8.18 8.45
C THR A 136 23.36 8.06 9.88
N GLY A 137 22.42 7.16 10.10
CA GLY A 137 21.77 6.91 11.39
C GLY A 137 20.40 6.30 11.21
N PRO A 138 19.75 5.83 12.29
CA PRO A 138 18.43 5.21 12.22
C PRO A 138 17.37 6.12 11.63
N HIS A 139 16.70 5.67 10.57
CA HIS A 139 15.57 6.35 9.92
C HIS A 139 14.83 5.37 8.99
N LEU A 140 13.66 5.76 8.52
CA LEU A 140 12.97 5.09 7.43
C LEU A 140 13.15 5.91 6.15
N HIS A 141 13.77 5.31 5.13
CA HIS A 141 13.78 5.88 3.79
C HIS A 141 12.59 5.32 3.01
N LEU A 142 11.70 6.20 2.57
CA LEU A 142 10.52 5.88 1.76
C LEU A 142 10.69 6.46 0.36
N SER A 143 10.66 5.63 -0.68
CA SER A 143 10.65 6.09 -2.07
C SER A 143 9.47 5.54 -2.82
N CYS A 144 8.84 6.36 -3.66
CA CYS A 144 7.65 6.01 -4.41
C CYS A 144 7.83 6.28 -5.90
N LYS A 145 7.25 5.41 -6.73
CA LYS A 145 7.21 5.52 -8.19
C LYS A 145 5.77 5.36 -8.66
N TRP A 146 5.37 6.11 -9.66
CA TRP A 146 4.12 5.87 -10.37
C TRP A 146 4.17 4.54 -11.11
N SER A 147 3.09 3.74 -11.05
CA SER A 147 3.05 2.42 -11.70
C SER A 147 3.00 2.53 -13.22
N ASP A 148 2.38 3.56 -13.77
CA ASP A 148 2.24 3.82 -15.21
C ASP A 148 3.54 4.26 -15.87
N THR A 149 4.29 5.16 -15.24
CA THR A 149 5.50 5.78 -15.81
C THR A 149 6.81 5.26 -15.25
N GLY A 150 6.78 4.58 -14.10
CA GLY A 150 7.97 4.19 -13.33
C GLY A 150 8.79 5.37 -12.79
N LYS A 151 8.30 6.62 -12.92
CA LYS A 151 9.00 7.81 -12.46
C LYS A 151 8.85 7.99 -10.96
N TYR A 152 9.94 8.35 -10.30
CA TYR A 152 9.90 8.73 -8.90
C TYR A 152 9.09 10.01 -8.69
N PHE A 153 8.32 10.05 -7.63
CA PHE A 153 7.62 11.23 -7.18
C PHE A 153 7.87 11.46 -5.68
N ASP A 154 7.56 12.67 -5.22
CA ASP A 154 7.70 13.04 -3.81
C ASP A 154 6.70 12.27 -2.95
N PRO A 155 7.16 11.41 -2.02
CA PRO A 155 6.26 10.62 -1.17
C PRO A 155 5.31 11.46 -0.31
N ARG A 156 5.59 12.76 -0.10
CA ARG A 156 4.67 13.67 0.61
C ARG A 156 3.31 13.77 -0.07
N ILE A 157 3.24 13.56 -1.40
CA ILE A 157 1.97 13.54 -2.14
C ILE A 157 1.09 12.41 -1.62
N LEU A 158 1.65 11.19 -1.50
CA LEU A 158 0.92 10.03 -0.99
C LEU A 158 0.58 10.18 0.50
N LEU A 159 1.51 10.67 1.32
CA LEU A 159 1.27 10.90 2.75
C LEU A 159 0.16 11.94 2.98
N LYS A 160 0.13 13.02 2.20
CA LYS A 160 -0.93 14.02 2.26
C LYS A 160 -2.29 13.42 1.94
N PHE A 161 -2.38 12.67 0.83
CA PHE A 161 -3.60 11.96 0.44
C PHE A 161 -4.10 11.04 1.57
N ILE A 162 -3.22 10.22 2.14
CA ILE A 162 -3.55 9.32 3.25
C ILE A 162 -4.08 10.11 4.46
N THR A 163 -3.41 11.18 4.84
CA THR A 163 -3.82 12.01 5.97
C THR A 163 -5.20 12.62 5.75
N GLU A 164 -5.49 13.09 4.54
CA GLU A 164 -6.81 13.63 4.18
C GLU A 164 -7.91 12.56 4.26
N GLN A 165 -7.63 11.31 3.83
CA GLN A 165 -8.59 10.22 3.97
C GLN A 165 -8.83 9.85 5.44
N LEU A 166 -7.78 9.77 6.26
CA LEU A 166 -7.91 9.49 7.69
C LEU A 166 -8.72 10.57 8.42
N MET A 167 -8.53 11.84 8.08
CA MET A 167 -9.32 12.95 8.65
C MET A 167 -10.82 12.83 8.31
N LYS A 168 -11.15 12.45 7.07
CA LYS A 168 -12.55 12.23 6.66
C LYS A 168 -13.24 11.12 7.46
N LEU A 169 -12.51 10.04 7.75
CA LEU A 169 -13.03 8.91 8.53
C LEU A 169 -13.25 9.26 10.02
N THR A 170 -12.58 10.28 10.54
CA THR A 170 -12.68 10.69 11.95
C THR A 170 -13.86 11.66 12.19
N ILE A 171 -14.43 12.25 11.14
CA ILE A 171 -15.50 13.28 11.23
C ILE A 171 -16.90 12.65 11.06
N GLN A 172 -16.98 11.38 10.70
CA GLN A 172 -18.24 10.61 10.63
C GLN A 172 -18.52 9.91 11.97
#